data_717f5e5e29b8fa2a58db01e3b88ff781
#
_entry.id   717f5e5e29b8fa2a58db01e3b88ff781
#
_cell.length_a   1.000
_cell.length_b   1.000
_cell.length_c   1.000
_cell.angle_alpha   90.00
_cell.angle_beta   90.00
_cell.angle_gamma   90.00
#
_symmetry.space_group_name_H-M   'P 1'
#
loop_
_entity.id
_entity.type
_entity.pdbx_description
1 polymer ?
#
loop_
_entity_poly.entity_id
_entity_poly.type
_entity_poly.pdbx_seq_one_letter_code
_entity_poly.pdbx_strand_id
1 'polypeptide(L)'
;MKRQSLKTLLAVFILLAMTVTVTAQKIQYSRNYDKTGINVFEPLKSDSGKYEGFKIRIGGSFTQNYQSIKSENKANYVATSGSNSLNRNLLVGLVRNANGTFQNSDSITSRMNGFNLAMANLNFDIQIGDGIRVFLENYMSARHHNEFWVKGGYIQIDKLPMFGNPDWFTKYARVKIGHFQPNYGDFQHRRSDGGNTIFNPFVENLLLDAFTTEIGGEIYVFPTKDVMVMAGMTSGFINGNIQPTAESVNSNGVVRTKRSPSIFGKVAYDKQMSDDLRFRLSASVYNNSNIVRNTLFAGDRTGSQYFAVMDPAQINGTATSITANFTSGRLDPGVANRVTAINVSPFLKFKGLELQGGYDMIKGSVFGDVVNNEWIKRDWSQAYGEVVYRFLKNEELYIGARYVTATGEPSGLRYGANDAGRTANSQAKINVNRLALAAGYFPTKNMLLKVEYVSQNYNDVPWADYRYEAKFSGLMIQAVIGF
;
A
#
# COMPACT_ATOMS: atom_id res chain seq x y z
N MET A 1 21.71 14.35 -55.35
CA MET A 1 20.62 15.05 -54.60
C MET A 1 20.04 14.28 -53.42
N LYS A 2 19.80 12.99 -53.48
CA LYS A 2 19.16 12.23 -52.33
C LYS A 2 19.99 12.13 -51.03
N ARG A 3 21.31 12.18 -51.07
CA ARG A 3 22.20 12.09 -49.89
C ARG A 3 22.32 13.39 -49.07
N GLN A 4 22.13 14.55 -49.72
CA GLN A 4 22.14 15.84 -49.02
C GLN A 4 20.82 16.11 -48.27
N SER A 5 19.68 15.71 -48.83
CA SER A 5 18.37 15.85 -48.15
C SER A 5 18.26 15.00 -46.87
N LEU A 6 18.86 13.80 -46.85
CA LEU A 6 18.84 12.96 -45.66
C LEU A 6 19.72 13.54 -44.53
N LYS A 7 20.86 14.13 -44.85
CA LYS A 7 21.72 14.80 -43.86
C LYS A 7 21.04 16.07 -43.29
N THR A 8 20.33 16.80 -44.14
CA THR A 8 19.57 17.99 -43.70
C THR A 8 18.37 17.59 -42.81
N LEU A 9 17.66 16.51 -43.18
CA LEU A 9 16.58 15.98 -42.32
C LEU A 9 17.10 15.49 -40.98
N LEU A 10 18.21 14.78 -40.96
CA LEU A 10 18.86 14.29 -39.74
C LEU A 10 19.35 15.45 -38.85
N ALA A 11 19.93 16.50 -39.45
CA ALA A 11 20.36 17.70 -38.75
C ALA A 11 19.18 18.49 -38.19
N VAL A 12 18.08 18.60 -38.93
CA VAL A 12 16.83 19.23 -38.42
C VAL A 12 16.20 18.41 -37.30
N PHE A 13 16.22 17.07 -37.38
CA PHE A 13 15.74 16.20 -36.30
C PHE A 13 16.63 16.30 -35.05
N ILE A 14 17.94 16.39 -35.19
CA ILE A 14 18.91 16.61 -34.12
C ILE A 14 18.74 18.02 -33.51
N LEU A 15 18.52 19.04 -34.32
CA LEU A 15 18.26 20.40 -33.85
C LEU A 15 16.89 20.50 -33.12
N LEU A 16 15.85 19.85 -33.60
CA LEU A 16 14.56 19.76 -32.88
C LEU A 16 14.69 18.96 -31.59
N ALA A 17 15.51 17.92 -31.55
CA ALA A 17 15.77 17.16 -30.31
C ALA A 17 16.60 17.94 -29.28
N MET A 18 17.44 18.93 -29.73
CA MET A 18 18.22 19.77 -28.80
C MET A 18 17.49 20.97 -28.22
N THR A 19 16.31 21.31 -28.72
CA THR A 19 15.56 22.51 -28.24
C THR A 19 14.51 22.22 -27.18
N VAL A 20 14.26 20.93 -26.85
CA VAL A 20 13.40 20.59 -25.72
C VAL A 20 14.27 20.39 -24.48
N THR A 21 14.72 21.47 -23.88
CA THR A 21 15.04 21.41 -22.44
C THR A 21 13.71 21.17 -21.71
N VAL A 22 13.36 19.92 -21.51
CA VAL A 22 12.26 19.54 -20.62
C VAL A 22 12.73 19.89 -19.21
N THR A 23 12.60 21.16 -18.85
CA THR A 23 12.63 21.54 -17.45
C THR A 23 11.41 20.91 -16.81
N ALA A 24 11.64 19.96 -15.90
CA ALA A 24 10.56 19.35 -15.13
C ALA A 24 9.69 20.47 -14.55
N GLN A 25 8.44 20.60 -15.02
CA GLN A 25 7.54 21.68 -14.61
C GLN A 25 7.23 21.52 -13.12
N LYS A 26 7.67 22.47 -12.30
CA LYS A 26 7.34 22.47 -10.87
C LYS A 26 5.87 22.83 -10.71
N ILE A 27 5.10 21.90 -10.14
CA ILE A 27 3.72 22.11 -9.72
C ILE A 27 3.75 22.54 -8.24
N GLN A 28 2.99 23.60 -7.90
CA GLN A 28 2.92 24.09 -6.53
C GLN A 28 2.38 23.00 -5.58
N TYR A 29 2.94 22.90 -4.37
CA TYR A 29 2.50 21.99 -3.30
C TYR A 29 2.42 20.51 -3.74
N SER A 30 3.28 20.10 -4.66
CA SER A 30 3.37 18.72 -5.12
C SER A 30 4.72 18.09 -4.79
N ARG A 31 4.73 16.77 -4.64
CA ARG A 31 5.94 15.97 -4.47
C ARG A 31 6.53 15.64 -5.84
N ASN A 32 7.85 15.57 -5.95
CA ASN A 32 8.51 15.07 -7.16
C ASN A 32 8.46 13.55 -7.20
N TYR A 33 8.49 12.97 -8.42
CA TYR A 33 8.52 11.52 -8.64
C TYR A 33 9.93 10.94 -8.75
N ASP A 34 10.93 11.66 -8.30
CA ASP A 34 12.33 11.25 -8.30
C ASP A 34 12.89 11.17 -6.87
N LYS A 35 14.17 10.88 -6.73
CA LYS A 35 14.88 10.77 -5.46
C LYS A 35 14.66 11.98 -4.52
N THR A 36 14.41 13.17 -5.06
CA THR A 36 14.17 14.39 -4.25
C THR A 36 12.85 14.34 -3.49
N GLY A 37 11.94 13.42 -3.88
CA GLY A 37 10.71 13.15 -3.15
C GLY A 37 10.86 12.24 -1.94
N ILE A 38 12.03 11.65 -1.67
CA ILE A 38 12.25 10.77 -0.53
C ILE A 38 12.05 11.57 0.78
N ASN A 39 11.34 10.94 1.73
CA ASN A 39 10.99 11.53 3.02
C ASN A 39 10.20 12.85 2.95
N VAL A 40 9.58 13.14 1.81
CA VAL A 40 8.55 14.17 1.73
C VAL A 40 7.22 13.54 2.14
N PHE A 41 6.69 14.01 3.26
CA PHE A 41 5.36 13.64 3.76
C PHE A 41 4.31 14.57 3.17
N GLU A 42 3.52 15.27 3.97
CA GLU A 42 2.62 16.30 3.44
C GLU A 42 3.42 17.52 2.94
N PRO A 43 3.23 17.97 1.67
CA PRO A 43 3.90 19.16 1.19
C PRO A 43 3.58 20.38 2.06
N LEU A 44 4.63 21.13 2.45
CA LEU A 44 4.48 22.27 3.36
C LEU A 44 3.77 23.45 2.67
N LYS A 45 3.11 24.30 3.46
CA LYS A 45 2.53 25.57 2.98
C LYS A 45 3.60 26.57 2.51
N SER A 46 4.81 26.46 3.02
CA SER A 46 5.97 27.26 2.58
C SER A 46 6.53 26.82 1.22
N ASP A 47 6.18 25.63 0.71
CA ASP A 47 6.56 25.17 -0.63
C ASP A 47 5.66 25.79 -1.70
N SER A 48 5.62 27.13 -1.72
CA SER A 48 4.88 27.91 -2.69
C SER A 48 5.81 28.35 -3.80
N GLY A 49 6.08 27.50 -4.78
CA GLY A 49 6.66 27.95 -6.04
C GLY A 49 5.79 29.07 -6.66
N LYS A 50 6.41 29.94 -7.46
CA LYS A 50 5.67 30.99 -8.18
C LYS A 50 4.66 30.35 -9.14
N TYR A 51 3.42 30.85 -9.15
CA TYR A 51 2.45 30.47 -10.16
C TYR A 51 2.83 31.12 -11.50
N GLU A 52 2.98 30.31 -12.52
CA GLU A 52 3.41 30.74 -13.87
C GLU A 52 2.36 30.32 -14.94
N GLY A 53 1.09 30.26 -14.54
CA GLY A 53 0.01 29.88 -15.42
C GLY A 53 -0.36 28.39 -15.37
N PHE A 54 -1.22 27.98 -16.29
CA PHE A 54 -1.66 26.61 -16.43
C PHE A 54 -0.49 25.71 -16.79
N LYS A 55 -0.35 24.58 -16.06
CA LYS A 55 0.70 23.59 -16.30
C LYS A 55 0.15 22.17 -16.14
N ILE A 56 0.68 21.27 -16.92
CA ILE A 56 0.46 19.82 -16.77
C ILE A 56 1.81 19.15 -16.60
N ARG A 57 1.98 18.41 -15.49
CA ARG A 57 3.09 17.49 -15.30
C ARG A 57 2.56 16.08 -15.43
N ILE A 58 3.11 15.32 -16.37
CA ILE A 58 2.93 13.89 -16.46
C ILE A 58 4.06 13.27 -15.63
N GLY A 59 3.70 12.38 -14.71
CA GLY A 59 4.65 11.72 -13.84
C GLY A 59 4.19 10.32 -13.50
N GLY A 60 4.98 9.64 -12.70
CA GLY A 60 4.61 8.29 -12.29
C GLY A 60 5.81 7.42 -11.96
N SER A 61 5.60 6.12 -12.05
CA SER A 61 6.63 5.14 -11.76
C SER A 61 6.41 3.89 -12.60
N PHE A 62 7.51 3.30 -13.05
CA PHE A 62 7.53 1.99 -13.66
C PHE A 62 8.40 1.06 -12.83
N THR A 63 7.86 -0.10 -12.44
CA THR A 63 8.52 -1.03 -11.53
C THR A 63 8.54 -2.44 -12.10
N GLN A 64 9.75 -2.97 -12.30
CA GLN A 64 9.99 -4.33 -12.76
C GLN A 64 10.66 -5.13 -11.67
N ASN A 65 10.10 -6.30 -11.35
CA ASN A 65 10.65 -7.22 -10.36
C ASN A 65 11.22 -8.48 -11.01
N TYR A 66 12.25 -9.04 -10.39
CA TYR A 66 12.62 -10.44 -10.46
C TYR A 66 12.55 -11.01 -9.05
N GLN A 67 11.89 -12.14 -8.88
CA GLN A 67 11.84 -12.84 -7.60
C GLN A 67 12.41 -14.24 -7.66
N SER A 68 12.94 -14.69 -6.53
CA SER A 68 13.31 -16.08 -6.25
C SER A 68 12.95 -16.36 -4.80
N ILE A 69 11.68 -16.67 -4.55
CA ILE A 69 11.13 -16.88 -3.20
C ILE A 69 10.70 -18.33 -3.05
N LYS A 70 11.14 -18.96 -1.97
CA LYS A 70 10.74 -20.28 -1.54
C LYS A 70 9.69 -20.16 -0.46
N SER A 71 8.53 -20.80 -0.66
CA SER A 71 7.46 -20.93 0.32
C SER A 71 7.35 -22.38 0.77
N GLU A 72 7.09 -22.58 2.06
CA GLU A 72 6.88 -23.91 2.64
C GLU A 72 5.87 -23.87 3.77
N ASN A 73 5.12 -24.96 3.94
CA ASN A 73 4.19 -25.17 5.04
C ASN A 73 4.18 -26.64 5.43
N LYS A 74 3.65 -26.96 6.60
CA LYS A 74 3.42 -28.34 7.03
C LYS A 74 1.97 -28.75 6.77
N ALA A 75 1.57 -28.74 5.51
CA ALA A 75 0.26 -29.21 5.09
C ALA A 75 0.31 -30.70 4.79
N ASN A 76 -0.41 -31.52 5.58
CA ASN A 76 -0.66 -32.90 5.20
C ASN A 76 -1.74 -32.92 4.13
N TYR A 77 -1.41 -33.45 2.97
CA TYR A 77 -2.41 -33.76 1.97
C TYR A 77 -3.23 -34.95 2.46
N VAL A 78 -4.40 -34.70 3.02
CA VAL A 78 -5.35 -35.76 3.31
C VAL A 78 -6.21 -35.95 2.07
N ALA A 79 -6.04 -37.07 1.39
CA ALA A 79 -6.92 -37.50 0.30
C ALA A 79 -8.29 -37.85 0.88
N THR A 80 -9.06 -36.86 1.29
CA THR A 80 -10.48 -37.05 1.59
C THR A 80 -11.27 -36.87 0.29
N SER A 81 -12.21 -37.76 0.04
CA SER A 81 -13.19 -37.65 -1.05
C SER A 81 -14.07 -36.42 -0.83
N GLY A 82 -13.57 -35.25 -1.21
CA GLY A 82 -14.31 -33.99 -1.07
C GLY A 82 -13.45 -32.76 -1.41
N SER A 83 -14.13 -31.65 -1.67
CA SER A 83 -13.54 -30.37 -2.10
C SER A 83 -12.56 -29.73 -1.11
N ASN A 84 -12.42 -30.26 0.11
CA ASN A 84 -11.63 -29.67 1.18
C ASN A 84 -10.15 -30.13 1.22
N SER A 85 -9.79 -31.13 0.43
CA SER A 85 -8.44 -31.72 0.47
C SER A 85 -7.32 -30.77 0.01
N LEU A 86 -7.64 -29.73 -0.76
CA LEU A 86 -6.67 -28.76 -1.27
C LEU A 86 -6.51 -27.50 -0.42
N ASN A 87 -7.33 -27.31 0.61
CA ASN A 87 -7.33 -26.08 1.41
C ASN A 87 -6.03 -25.81 2.16
N ARG A 88 -5.23 -26.86 2.40
CA ARG A 88 -3.95 -26.75 3.11
C ARG A 88 -2.75 -26.68 2.16
N ASN A 89 -2.97 -26.80 0.87
CA ASN A 89 -1.90 -26.76 -0.11
C ASN A 89 -1.64 -25.33 -0.60
N LEU A 90 -0.39 -25.04 -0.89
CA LEU A 90 0.00 -23.80 -1.56
C LEU A 90 -0.28 -23.90 -3.06
N LEU A 91 -0.76 -22.83 -3.65
CA LEU A 91 -1.13 -22.75 -5.08
C LEU A 91 0.00 -23.24 -6.00
N VAL A 92 1.21 -22.74 -5.77
CA VAL A 92 2.38 -23.06 -6.61
C VAL A 92 3.17 -24.30 -6.16
N GLY A 93 2.76 -24.93 -5.06
CA GLY A 93 3.34 -26.17 -4.58
C GLY A 93 2.64 -27.44 -5.07
N LEU A 94 1.51 -27.30 -5.75
CA LEU A 94 0.73 -28.42 -6.23
C LEU A 94 1.39 -29.07 -7.44
N VAL A 95 1.84 -30.30 -7.29
CA VAL A 95 2.33 -31.15 -8.38
C VAL A 95 1.24 -32.18 -8.68
N ARG A 96 0.72 -32.12 -9.91
CA ARG A 96 -0.27 -33.10 -10.39
C ARG A 96 0.47 -34.33 -10.92
N ASN A 97 0.15 -35.49 -10.39
CA ASN A 97 0.66 -36.77 -10.89
C ASN A 97 0.06 -37.11 -12.26
N ALA A 98 0.68 -38.01 -13.00
CA ALA A 98 0.21 -38.48 -14.31
C ALA A 98 -1.20 -39.07 -14.27
N ASN A 99 -1.62 -39.61 -13.13
CA ASN A 99 -2.96 -40.15 -12.91
C ASN A 99 -4.03 -39.08 -12.56
N GLY A 100 -3.64 -37.79 -12.56
CA GLY A 100 -4.54 -36.68 -12.24
C GLY A 100 -4.71 -36.39 -10.75
N THR A 101 -4.08 -37.14 -9.85
CA THR A 101 -4.07 -36.87 -8.41
C THR A 101 -2.96 -35.90 -8.04
N PHE A 102 -3.10 -35.24 -6.87
CA PHE A 102 -2.05 -34.38 -6.35
C PHE A 102 -1.05 -35.17 -5.51
N GLN A 103 0.19 -34.70 -5.44
CA GLN A 103 1.24 -35.31 -4.64
C GLN A 103 0.83 -35.29 -3.16
N ASN A 104 0.90 -36.47 -2.53
CA ASN A 104 0.71 -36.61 -1.09
C ASN A 104 2.04 -36.28 -0.39
N SER A 105 2.06 -35.28 0.50
CA SER A 105 3.24 -34.83 1.23
C SER A 105 2.85 -34.22 2.57
N ASP A 106 3.66 -34.48 3.59
CA ASP A 106 3.51 -33.88 4.92
C ASP A 106 3.92 -32.41 4.95
N SER A 107 4.70 -31.99 3.98
CA SER A 107 5.07 -30.60 3.78
C SER A 107 5.15 -30.28 2.30
N ILE A 108 4.70 -29.06 1.94
CA ILE A 108 4.76 -28.55 0.58
C ILE A 108 5.76 -27.42 0.54
N THR A 109 6.74 -27.58 -0.34
CA THR A 109 7.73 -26.54 -0.64
C THR A 109 7.58 -26.12 -2.07
N SER A 110 7.46 -24.84 -2.31
CA SER A 110 7.45 -24.29 -3.65
C SER A 110 8.42 -23.13 -3.80
N ARG A 111 8.97 -22.95 -5.00
CA ARG A 111 9.80 -21.82 -5.35
C ARG A 111 9.20 -21.10 -6.55
N MET A 112 8.93 -19.83 -6.37
CA MET A 112 8.49 -18.95 -7.44
C MET A 112 9.66 -18.09 -7.91
N ASN A 113 10.10 -18.35 -9.15
CA ASN A 113 11.19 -17.62 -9.79
C ASN A 113 10.68 -16.96 -11.07
N GLY A 114 11.09 -15.73 -11.33
CA GLY A 114 10.83 -15.08 -12.61
C GLY A 114 10.68 -13.59 -12.53
N PHE A 115 10.51 -13.02 -13.71
CA PHE A 115 10.23 -11.58 -13.87
C PHE A 115 8.74 -11.31 -13.74
N ASN A 116 8.41 -10.18 -13.15
CA ASN A 116 7.05 -9.71 -12.98
C ASN A 116 7.00 -8.18 -13.12
N LEU A 117 6.03 -7.68 -13.87
CA LEU A 117 5.67 -6.26 -13.83
C LEU A 117 4.90 -6.02 -12.54
N ALA A 118 5.56 -5.50 -11.53
CA ALA A 118 4.89 -5.24 -10.28
C ALA A 118 3.85 -4.14 -10.45
N MET A 119 4.24 -3.02 -11.06
CA MET A 119 3.37 -1.86 -11.19
C MET A 119 3.91 -0.87 -12.23
N ALA A 120 3.00 -0.24 -12.95
CA ALA A 120 3.26 0.99 -13.71
C ALA A 120 2.18 2.02 -13.36
N ASN A 121 2.60 3.23 -12.96
CA ASN A 121 1.71 4.34 -12.70
C ASN A 121 1.92 5.44 -13.73
N LEU A 122 0.82 6.08 -14.13
CA LEU A 122 0.80 7.30 -14.91
C LEU A 122 -0.08 8.32 -14.18
N ASN A 123 0.55 9.36 -13.69
CA ASN A 123 -0.09 10.40 -12.90
C ASN A 123 -0.11 11.72 -13.67
N PHE A 124 -1.18 12.46 -13.50
CA PHE A 124 -1.32 13.80 -14.04
C PHE A 124 -1.47 14.79 -12.89
N ASP A 125 -0.50 15.69 -12.75
CA ASP A 125 -0.58 16.86 -11.89
C ASP A 125 -0.91 18.07 -12.75
N ILE A 126 -2.05 18.70 -12.54
CA ILE A 126 -2.54 19.81 -13.35
C ILE A 126 -2.68 21.05 -12.47
N GLN A 127 -1.87 22.06 -12.71
CA GLN A 127 -1.96 23.36 -12.06
C GLN A 127 -3.00 24.21 -12.81
N ILE A 128 -4.18 24.36 -12.23
CA ILE A 128 -5.29 25.11 -12.88
C ILE A 128 -5.40 26.56 -12.40
N GLY A 129 -4.80 26.89 -11.27
CA GLY A 129 -4.78 28.24 -10.70
C GLY A 129 -3.66 28.41 -9.68
N ASP A 130 -3.44 29.63 -9.20
CA ASP A 130 -2.48 29.87 -8.11
C ASP A 130 -2.94 29.16 -6.83
N GLY A 131 -2.17 28.14 -6.41
CA GLY A 131 -2.49 27.29 -5.28
C GLY A 131 -3.64 26.31 -5.52
N ILE A 132 -4.10 26.12 -6.75
CA ILE A 132 -5.16 25.16 -7.09
C ILE A 132 -4.62 24.13 -8.09
N ARG A 133 -4.67 22.86 -7.73
CA ARG A 133 -4.24 21.77 -8.60
C ARG A 133 -5.23 20.61 -8.62
N VAL A 134 -5.25 19.88 -9.73
CA VAL A 134 -5.93 18.59 -9.88
C VAL A 134 -4.87 17.49 -9.96
N PHE A 135 -5.14 16.38 -9.34
CA PHE A 135 -4.32 15.18 -9.44
C PHE A 135 -5.17 14.01 -9.92
N LEU A 136 -4.66 13.26 -10.90
CA LEU A 136 -5.24 12.00 -11.37
C LEU A 136 -4.18 10.91 -11.31
N GLU A 137 -4.55 9.75 -10.78
CA GLU A 137 -3.69 8.58 -10.67
C GLU A 137 -4.26 7.41 -11.45
N ASN A 138 -3.44 6.89 -12.37
CA ASN A 138 -3.76 5.70 -13.14
C ASN A 138 -2.67 4.64 -12.92
N TYR A 139 -3.04 3.37 -13.06
CA TYR A 139 -2.09 2.28 -12.89
C TYR A 139 -2.44 1.04 -13.73
N MET A 140 -1.39 0.24 -14.02
CA MET A 140 -1.48 -1.15 -14.41
C MET A 140 -0.60 -1.99 -13.48
N SER A 141 -0.90 -3.27 -13.36
CA SER A 141 -0.11 -4.22 -12.57
C SER A 141 -0.17 -5.61 -13.20
N ALA A 142 0.64 -6.54 -12.73
CA ALA A 142 0.59 -7.93 -13.16
C ALA A 142 -0.79 -8.57 -13.00
N ARG A 143 -1.60 -8.08 -12.07
CA ARG A 143 -2.99 -8.51 -11.87
C ARG A 143 -3.93 -8.00 -12.96
N HIS A 144 -3.69 -6.80 -13.49
CA HIS A 144 -4.51 -6.11 -14.48
C HIS A 144 -3.70 -5.80 -15.74
N HIS A 145 -3.01 -6.81 -16.30
CA HIS A 145 -2.06 -6.61 -17.39
C HIS A 145 -2.70 -6.15 -18.72
N ASN A 146 -3.98 -6.33 -18.89
CA ASN A 146 -4.71 -5.88 -20.08
C ASN A 146 -5.50 -4.58 -19.85
N GLU A 147 -5.37 -3.97 -18.68
CA GLU A 147 -6.23 -2.86 -18.25
C GLU A 147 -5.40 -1.75 -17.62
N PHE A 148 -5.82 -0.54 -17.90
CA PHE A 148 -5.27 0.67 -17.29
C PHE A 148 -6.38 1.34 -16.49
N TRP A 149 -6.24 1.32 -15.18
CA TRP A 149 -7.29 1.68 -14.26
C TRP A 149 -7.04 3.04 -13.60
N VAL A 150 -8.10 3.82 -13.40
CA VAL A 150 -8.07 5.02 -12.55
C VAL A 150 -8.09 4.57 -11.09
N LYS A 151 -7.06 4.93 -10.34
CA LYS A 151 -6.94 4.65 -8.91
C LYS A 151 -7.59 5.71 -8.06
N GLY A 152 -7.50 6.97 -8.50
CA GLY A 152 -8.10 8.10 -7.81
C GLY A 152 -7.87 9.40 -8.55
N GLY A 153 -8.44 10.46 -8.01
CA GLY A 153 -8.24 11.83 -8.45
C GLY A 153 -8.88 12.82 -7.49
N TYR A 154 -8.25 13.98 -7.30
CA TYR A 154 -8.73 14.98 -6.38
C TYR A 154 -8.31 16.38 -6.80
N ILE A 155 -9.03 17.37 -6.28
CA ILE A 155 -8.66 18.77 -6.31
C ILE A 155 -8.02 19.12 -4.96
N GLN A 156 -6.88 19.80 -5.01
CA GLN A 156 -6.23 20.36 -3.83
C GLN A 156 -6.20 21.88 -3.96
N ILE A 157 -6.61 22.57 -2.90
CA ILE A 157 -6.73 24.03 -2.82
C ILE A 157 -5.84 24.50 -1.66
N ASP A 158 -4.81 25.24 -2.00
CA ASP A 158 -3.85 25.84 -1.07
C ASP A 158 -3.94 27.35 -0.99
N LYS A 159 -4.59 28.00 -1.98
CA LYS A 159 -4.89 29.43 -2.06
C LYS A 159 -6.28 29.62 -2.64
N LEU A 160 -6.86 30.78 -2.42
CA LEU A 160 -8.17 31.19 -2.91
C LEU A 160 -8.08 32.44 -3.80
N PRO A 161 -7.54 32.32 -5.04
CA PRO A 161 -7.34 33.48 -5.90
C PRO A 161 -8.65 34.22 -6.24
N MET A 162 -9.79 33.52 -6.28
CA MET A 162 -11.11 34.11 -6.47
C MET A 162 -11.53 35.03 -5.32
N PHE A 163 -10.88 34.98 -4.18
CA PHE A 163 -11.10 35.83 -3.00
C PHE A 163 -9.88 36.69 -2.66
N GLY A 164 -8.97 36.91 -3.62
CA GLY A 164 -7.76 37.71 -3.40
C GLY A 164 -6.70 37.05 -2.53
N ASN A 165 -6.69 35.72 -2.42
CA ASN A 165 -5.72 34.96 -1.64
C ASN A 165 -5.63 35.40 -0.15
N PRO A 166 -6.71 35.29 0.62
CA PRO A 166 -6.71 35.73 2.01
C PRO A 166 -5.58 35.05 2.80
N ASP A 167 -4.81 35.85 3.53
CA ASP A 167 -3.59 35.45 4.22
C ASP A 167 -3.77 34.24 5.14
N TRP A 168 -4.88 34.22 5.89
CA TRP A 168 -5.14 33.13 6.83
C TRP A 168 -5.26 31.79 6.11
N PHE A 169 -5.93 31.73 4.93
CA PHE A 169 -6.05 30.51 4.17
C PHE A 169 -4.72 30.13 3.51
N THR A 170 -4.09 31.10 2.85
CA THR A 170 -2.83 30.91 2.14
C THR A 170 -1.70 30.41 3.08
N LYS A 171 -1.66 30.90 4.31
CA LYS A 171 -0.62 30.53 5.29
C LYS A 171 -0.93 29.26 6.05
N TYR A 172 -2.21 29.02 6.38
CA TYR A 172 -2.55 28.02 7.38
C TYR A 172 -3.49 26.91 6.90
N ALA A 173 -4.18 27.04 5.78
CA ALA A 173 -5.21 26.08 5.41
C ALA A 173 -4.95 25.41 4.06
N ARG A 174 -5.37 24.16 3.93
CA ARG A 174 -5.47 23.39 2.69
C ARG A 174 -6.74 22.58 2.71
N VAL A 175 -7.36 22.46 1.54
CA VAL A 175 -8.51 21.58 1.33
C VAL A 175 -8.20 20.60 0.20
N LYS A 176 -8.64 19.35 0.36
CA LYS A 176 -8.55 18.31 -0.67
C LYS A 176 -9.92 17.65 -0.80
N ILE A 177 -10.42 17.54 -2.04
CA ILE A 177 -11.75 17.00 -2.32
C ILE A 177 -11.65 16.07 -3.53
N GLY A 178 -12.24 14.89 -3.45
CA GLY A 178 -12.27 13.95 -4.56
C GLY A 178 -12.30 12.50 -4.14
N HIS A 179 -11.71 11.64 -4.96
CA HIS A 179 -11.48 10.23 -4.72
C HIS A 179 -9.99 10.02 -4.44
N PHE A 180 -9.62 9.78 -3.19
CA PHE A 180 -8.22 9.78 -2.75
C PHE A 180 -7.98 8.78 -1.61
N GLN A 181 -6.71 8.49 -1.38
CA GLN A 181 -6.29 7.76 -0.19
C GLN A 181 -6.43 8.67 1.04
N PRO A 182 -7.24 8.29 2.07
CA PRO A 182 -7.29 8.99 3.34
C PRO A 182 -5.90 9.11 3.97
N ASN A 183 -5.59 10.28 4.54
CA ASN A 183 -4.28 10.51 5.14
C ASN A 183 -4.17 9.84 6.52
N TYR A 184 -4.01 8.52 6.52
CA TYR A 184 -3.86 7.66 7.70
C TYR A 184 -2.45 7.05 7.74
N GLY A 185 -1.73 7.26 8.85
CA GLY A 185 -0.34 6.82 9.04
C GLY A 185 0.66 7.55 8.13
N ASP A 186 1.95 7.36 8.38
CA ASP A 186 3.02 7.94 7.56
C ASP A 186 3.57 6.98 6.51
N PHE A 187 3.31 5.68 6.67
CA PHE A 187 3.81 4.70 5.71
C PHE A 187 3.26 4.91 4.30
N GLN A 188 2.08 5.52 4.14
CA GLN A 188 1.50 5.87 2.84
C GLN A 188 2.46 6.70 1.96
N HIS A 189 3.33 7.50 2.55
CA HIS A 189 4.27 8.36 1.82
C HIS A 189 5.48 7.59 1.27
N ARG A 190 5.63 6.31 1.60
CA ARG A 190 6.68 5.43 1.06
C ARG A 190 6.17 4.05 0.63
N ARG A 191 4.87 3.89 0.43
CA ARG A 191 4.31 2.65 -0.13
C ARG A 191 4.91 2.33 -1.48
N SER A 192 5.07 1.04 -1.78
CA SER A 192 5.60 0.58 -3.07
C SER A 192 4.63 0.74 -4.25
N ASP A 193 3.42 1.17 -4.01
CA ASP A 193 2.37 1.39 -5.01
C ASP A 193 1.97 2.88 -5.08
N GLY A 194 1.07 3.24 -5.98
CA GLY A 194 0.68 4.65 -6.17
C GLY A 194 1.79 5.53 -6.78
N GLY A 195 2.74 4.95 -7.51
CA GLY A 195 3.88 5.70 -8.05
C GLY A 195 4.98 6.00 -7.03
N ASN A 196 4.89 5.44 -5.81
CA ASN A 196 5.79 5.76 -4.71
C ASN A 196 6.92 4.73 -4.51
N THR A 197 7.06 3.74 -5.38
CA THR A 197 8.06 2.66 -5.26
C THR A 197 9.50 3.18 -5.11
N ILE A 198 9.83 4.31 -5.76
CA ILE A 198 11.13 4.94 -5.66
C ILE A 198 11.45 5.47 -4.24
N PHE A 199 10.43 5.70 -3.42
CA PHE A 199 10.57 6.23 -2.07
C PHE A 199 10.64 5.14 -1.00
N ASN A 200 10.22 3.89 -1.33
CA ASN A 200 10.33 2.76 -0.42
C ASN A 200 11.74 2.16 -0.50
N PRO A 201 12.51 2.12 0.58
CA PRO A 201 13.81 1.44 0.60
C PRO A 201 13.69 -0.08 0.42
N PHE A 202 12.52 -0.63 0.72
CA PHE A 202 12.22 -2.06 0.62
C PHE A 202 11.32 -2.35 -0.58
N VAL A 203 11.15 -3.63 -0.92
CA VAL A 203 10.31 -4.03 -2.05
C VAL A 203 8.84 -4.00 -1.68
N GLU A 204 8.45 -4.61 -0.57
CA GLU A 204 7.04 -4.77 -0.20
C GLU A 204 6.61 -3.73 0.86
N ASN A 205 5.29 -3.59 1.03
CA ASN A 205 4.66 -2.80 2.09
C ASN A 205 4.62 -3.59 3.43
N LEU A 206 3.84 -3.11 4.39
CA LEU A 206 3.67 -3.76 5.70
C LEU A 206 2.79 -5.03 5.60
N LEU A 207 2.71 -5.80 6.67
CA LEU A 207 1.86 -7.00 6.77
C LEU A 207 0.38 -6.62 6.73
N LEU A 208 -0.04 -5.70 7.60
CA LEU A 208 -1.34 -5.04 7.55
C LEU A 208 -1.15 -3.73 6.79
N ASP A 209 -1.50 -3.75 5.52
CA ASP A 209 -1.23 -2.67 4.60
C ASP A 209 -2.41 -1.70 4.55
N ALA A 210 -2.28 -0.56 5.24
CA ALA A 210 -3.31 0.45 5.30
C ALA A 210 -3.42 1.20 3.96
N PHE A 211 -4.35 0.76 3.13
CA PHE A 211 -4.65 1.38 1.85
C PHE A 211 -6.13 1.27 1.48
N THR A 212 -6.73 2.40 1.19
CA THR A 212 -8.04 2.50 0.53
C THR A 212 -8.09 3.78 -0.28
N THR A 213 -9.01 3.87 -1.25
CA THR A 213 -9.37 5.13 -1.88
C THR A 213 -10.85 5.40 -1.64
N GLU A 214 -11.17 6.57 -1.13
CA GLU A 214 -12.53 6.94 -0.73
C GLU A 214 -12.92 8.31 -1.28
N ILE A 215 -14.22 8.53 -1.49
CA ILE A 215 -14.77 9.79 -1.99
C ILE A 215 -15.16 10.67 -0.82
N GLY A 216 -14.61 11.90 -0.78
CA GLY A 216 -14.89 12.86 0.28
C GLY A 216 -13.94 14.04 0.29
N GLY A 217 -13.61 14.53 1.48
CA GLY A 217 -12.72 15.67 1.65
C GLY A 217 -11.85 15.60 2.89
N GLU A 218 -10.74 16.33 2.83
CA GLU A 218 -9.81 16.57 3.93
C GLU A 218 -9.56 18.07 4.07
N ILE A 219 -9.51 18.52 5.31
CA ILE A 219 -9.11 19.88 5.66
C ILE A 219 -7.85 19.78 6.50
N TYR A 220 -6.82 20.51 6.09
CA TYR A 220 -5.54 20.61 6.78
C TYR A 220 -5.38 22.00 7.36
N VAL A 221 -4.85 22.07 8.56
CA VAL A 221 -4.44 23.30 9.23
C VAL A 221 -2.97 23.17 9.62
N PHE A 222 -2.18 24.18 9.30
CA PHE A 222 -0.75 24.28 9.61
C PHE A 222 -0.54 25.45 10.59
N PRO A 223 -0.77 25.26 11.91
CA PRO A 223 -0.64 26.34 12.90
C PRO A 223 0.76 26.95 12.92
N THR A 224 1.75 26.15 12.62
CA THR A 224 3.16 26.54 12.43
C THR A 224 3.74 25.80 11.22
N LYS A 225 4.95 26.16 10.82
CA LYS A 225 5.68 25.43 9.76
C LYS A 225 6.00 23.97 10.14
N ASP A 226 6.01 23.65 11.43
CA ASP A 226 6.44 22.36 11.97
C ASP A 226 5.25 21.48 12.43
N VAL A 227 4.02 22.02 12.47
CA VAL A 227 2.82 21.33 12.97
C VAL A 227 1.73 21.28 11.92
N MET A 228 1.17 20.11 11.71
CA MET A 228 0.02 19.90 10.85
C MET A 228 -1.07 19.17 11.62
N VAL A 229 -2.31 19.64 11.46
CA VAL A 229 -3.53 18.98 11.94
C VAL A 229 -4.43 18.76 10.74
N MET A 230 -5.01 17.58 10.59
CA MET A 230 -5.91 17.25 9.51
C MET A 230 -7.15 16.55 10.06
N ALA A 231 -8.31 16.88 9.48
CA ALA A 231 -9.56 16.16 9.65
C ALA A 231 -10.16 15.84 8.28
N GLY A 232 -10.72 14.65 8.15
CA GLY A 232 -11.34 14.19 6.91
C GLY A 232 -12.63 13.41 7.14
N MET A 233 -13.48 13.44 6.13
CA MET A 233 -14.71 12.68 6.08
C MET A 233 -14.95 12.15 4.66
N THR A 234 -15.33 10.88 4.54
CA THR A 234 -15.60 10.21 3.28
C THR A 234 -16.83 9.32 3.35
N SER A 235 -17.41 9.02 2.19
CA SER A 235 -18.56 8.10 2.05
C SER A 235 -18.15 6.69 1.63
N GLY A 236 -16.85 6.35 1.70
CA GLY A 236 -16.30 5.12 1.14
C GLY A 236 -15.89 5.29 -0.33
N PHE A 237 -15.52 4.19 -1.00
CA PHE A 237 -15.20 4.26 -2.42
C PHE A 237 -16.46 4.29 -3.29
N ILE A 238 -16.30 4.37 -4.62
CA ILE A 238 -17.41 4.54 -5.58
C ILE A 238 -18.58 3.62 -5.24
N ASN A 239 -19.78 4.18 -5.16
CA ASN A 239 -21.02 3.53 -4.71
C ASN A 239 -21.04 3.09 -3.23
N GLY A 240 -20.15 3.61 -2.39
CA GLY A 240 -20.03 3.23 -0.99
C GLY A 240 -21.31 3.42 -0.17
N ASN A 241 -21.46 4.58 0.47
CA ASN A 241 -22.58 4.88 1.38
C ASN A 241 -23.69 5.74 0.76
N ILE A 242 -23.71 5.93 -0.57
CA ILE A 242 -24.75 6.71 -1.27
C ILE A 242 -26.08 5.96 -1.40
N GLN A 243 -26.05 4.62 -1.31
CA GLN A 243 -27.26 3.81 -1.44
C GLN A 243 -28.25 4.07 -0.29
N PRO A 244 -29.57 3.86 -0.51
CA PRO A 244 -30.57 4.06 0.52
C PRO A 244 -30.18 3.36 1.82
N THR A 245 -30.30 4.08 2.92
CA THR A 245 -30.01 3.57 4.26
C THR A 245 -31.18 2.79 4.85
N ALA A 246 -32.04 2.18 4.01
CA ALA A 246 -33.11 1.34 4.47
C ALA A 246 -32.53 0.21 5.33
N GLU A 247 -33.09 0.03 6.50
CA GLU A 247 -32.85 -1.14 7.32
C GLU A 247 -33.20 -2.37 6.50
N SER A 248 -32.21 -3.14 6.08
CA SER A 248 -32.47 -4.42 5.44
C SER A 248 -32.52 -5.49 6.50
N VAL A 249 -33.67 -6.07 6.68
CA VAL A 249 -33.84 -7.27 7.50
C VAL A 249 -33.50 -8.45 6.61
N ASN A 250 -32.48 -9.23 6.94
CA ASN A 250 -32.23 -10.49 6.25
C ASN A 250 -33.28 -11.55 6.64
N SER A 251 -33.26 -12.71 5.98
CA SER A 251 -34.18 -13.82 6.27
C SER A 251 -34.15 -14.32 7.72
N ASN A 252 -33.16 -13.91 8.53
CA ASN A 252 -32.98 -14.27 9.93
C ASN A 252 -33.36 -13.14 10.90
N GLY A 253 -34.00 -12.06 10.40
CA GLY A 253 -34.43 -10.94 11.24
C GLY A 253 -33.31 -9.97 11.66
N VAL A 254 -32.11 -10.09 11.08
CA VAL A 254 -30.98 -9.21 11.44
C VAL A 254 -31.09 -7.90 10.68
N VAL A 255 -31.19 -6.81 11.44
CA VAL A 255 -31.26 -5.44 10.91
C VAL A 255 -29.86 -4.94 10.59
N ARG A 256 -29.62 -4.58 9.33
CA ARG A 256 -28.46 -3.80 8.95
C ARG A 256 -28.69 -2.35 9.32
N THR A 257 -27.92 -1.87 10.28
CA THR A 257 -28.00 -0.48 10.76
C THR A 257 -27.63 0.52 9.65
N LYS A 258 -28.07 1.78 9.84
CA LYS A 258 -27.74 2.89 8.95
C LYS A 258 -26.24 2.98 8.68
N ARG A 259 -25.86 3.23 7.44
CA ARG A 259 -24.49 3.47 7.04
C ARG A 259 -23.98 4.79 7.59
N SER A 260 -22.71 4.81 7.98
CA SER A 260 -22.04 6.01 8.49
C SER A 260 -20.87 6.39 7.56
N PRO A 261 -20.54 7.68 7.48
CA PRO A 261 -19.31 8.09 6.82
C PRO A 261 -18.08 7.57 7.57
N SER A 262 -16.97 7.47 6.87
CA SER A 262 -15.66 7.36 7.51
C SER A 262 -15.23 8.72 8.01
N ILE A 263 -14.76 8.79 9.26
CA ILE A 263 -14.21 10.00 9.89
C ILE A 263 -12.78 9.67 10.29
N PHE A 264 -11.86 10.56 9.95
CA PHE A 264 -10.45 10.35 10.25
C PHE A 264 -9.73 11.66 10.53
N GLY A 265 -8.62 11.56 11.23
CA GLY A 265 -7.81 12.72 11.57
C GLY A 265 -6.35 12.36 11.79
N LYS A 266 -5.49 13.35 11.67
CA LYS A 266 -4.06 13.22 11.85
C LYS A 266 -3.47 14.48 12.46
N VAL A 267 -2.51 14.29 13.36
CA VAL A 267 -1.64 15.34 13.88
C VAL A 267 -0.22 14.94 13.58
N ALA A 268 0.59 15.86 13.10
CA ALA A 268 2.02 15.63 12.84
C ALA A 268 2.85 16.82 13.31
N TYR A 269 3.95 16.49 13.95
CA TYR A 269 5.06 17.40 14.22
C TYR A 269 6.23 16.96 13.37
N ASP A 270 6.78 17.86 12.54
CA ASP A 270 7.87 17.58 11.60
C ASP A 270 8.82 18.76 11.57
N LYS A 271 10.00 18.60 12.14
CA LYS A 271 10.94 19.70 12.30
C LYS A 271 12.36 19.31 11.91
N GLN A 272 12.98 20.17 11.09
CA GLN A 272 14.42 20.20 10.94
C GLN A 272 15.01 20.87 12.17
N MET A 273 15.60 20.06 13.06
CA MET A 273 16.16 20.51 14.35
C MET A 273 17.50 21.19 14.19
N SER A 274 18.32 20.70 13.24
CA SER A 274 19.60 21.26 12.79
C SER A 274 19.82 20.87 11.32
N ASP A 275 20.94 21.31 10.73
CA ASP A 275 21.26 20.94 9.33
C ASP A 275 21.31 19.42 9.12
N ASP A 276 21.72 18.67 10.13
CA ASP A 276 21.91 17.23 10.09
C ASP A 276 20.74 16.43 10.67
N LEU A 277 19.89 17.03 11.53
CA LEU A 277 18.89 16.31 12.33
C LEU A 277 17.48 16.77 12.02
N ARG A 278 16.66 15.84 11.53
CA ARG A 278 15.20 16.00 11.38
C ARG A 278 14.46 14.98 12.24
N PHE A 279 13.44 15.43 12.92
CA PHE A 279 12.55 14.60 13.70
C PHE A 279 11.11 14.81 13.26
N ARG A 280 10.36 13.71 13.12
CA ARG A 280 8.92 13.73 12.88
C ARG A 280 8.23 12.73 13.80
N LEU A 281 7.05 13.11 14.29
CA LEU A 281 6.13 12.24 14.98
C LEU A 281 4.72 12.54 14.49
N SER A 282 3.99 11.52 14.07
CA SER A 282 2.59 11.66 13.70
C SER A 282 1.71 10.65 14.44
N ALA A 283 0.46 11.04 14.66
CA ALA A 283 -0.60 10.18 15.16
C ALA A 283 -1.84 10.36 14.30
N SER A 284 -2.52 9.28 13.95
CA SER A 284 -3.74 9.29 13.16
C SER A 284 -4.78 8.33 13.67
N VAL A 285 -6.04 8.66 13.45
CA VAL A 285 -7.20 7.84 13.75
C VAL A 285 -8.09 7.74 12.52
N TYR A 286 -8.67 6.58 12.30
CA TYR A 286 -9.68 6.34 11.28
C TYR A 286 -10.82 5.54 11.91
N ASN A 287 -12.06 5.98 11.69
CA ASN A 287 -13.25 5.31 12.20
C ASN A 287 -14.35 5.24 11.14
N ASN A 288 -14.92 4.05 10.99
CA ASN A 288 -16.20 3.85 10.32
C ASN A 288 -17.04 2.88 11.13
N SER A 289 -18.17 3.32 11.61
CA SER A 289 -19.04 2.53 12.48
C SER A 289 -19.97 1.58 11.72
N ASN A 290 -20.24 1.82 10.44
CA ASN A 290 -21.02 0.91 9.60
C ASN A 290 -20.94 1.29 8.11
N ILE A 291 -20.32 0.46 7.31
CA ILE A 291 -20.19 0.63 5.86
C ILE A 291 -20.46 -0.70 5.14
N VAL A 292 -20.84 -0.64 3.87
CA VAL A 292 -21.03 -1.86 3.05
C VAL A 292 -19.75 -2.65 2.95
N ARG A 293 -18.65 -1.94 2.64
CA ARG A 293 -17.32 -2.51 2.48
C ARG A 293 -16.26 -1.45 2.73
N ASN A 294 -15.49 -1.62 3.79
CA ASN A 294 -14.27 -0.87 4.04
C ASN A 294 -13.08 -1.69 3.51
N THR A 295 -12.12 -1.02 2.87
CA THR A 295 -10.94 -1.69 2.30
C THR A 295 -9.64 -1.17 2.90
N LEU A 296 -9.67 -0.41 4.00
CA LEU A 296 -8.47 0.21 4.57
C LEU A 296 -7.32 -0.78 4.80
N PHE A 297 -7.64 -2.02 5.17
CA PHE A 297 -6.64 -3.07 5.37
C PHE A 297 -6.84 -4.30 4.46
N ALA A 298 -7.71 -4.23 3.47
CA ALA A 298 -7.95 -5.34 2.54
C ALA A 298 -6.90 -5.45 1.42
N GLY A 299 -5.89 -4.59 1.44
CA GLY A 299 -4.82 -4.53 0.46
C GLY A 299 -5.12 -3.63 -0.74
N ASP A 300 -4.07 -3.20 -1.42
CA ASP A 300 -4.16 -2.39 -2.63
C ASP A 300 -4.55 -3.25 -3.84
N ARG A 301 -5.30 -2.66 -4.76
CA ARG A 301 -5.68 -3.30 -6.04
C ARG A 301 -4.49 -3.61 -6.94
N THR A 302 -3.40 -2.87 -6.84
CA THR A 302 -2.14 -3.18 -7.55
C THR A 302 -1.54 -4.49 -7.12
N GLY A 303 -1.86 -4.96 -5.93
CA GLY A 303 -1.38 -6.21 -5.37
C GLY A 303 -0.07 -6.09 -4.61
N SER A 304 0.39 -7.24 -4.11
CA SER A 304 1.68 -7.38 -3.45
C SER A 304 2.82 -7.32 -4.48
N GLN A 305 3.96 -6.84 -4.04
CA GLN A 305 5.20 -6.93 -4.83
C GLN A 305 5.77 -8.35 -4.86
N TYR A 306 5.41 -9.19 -3.87
CA TYR A 306 5.66 -10.64 -3.91
C TYR A 306 4.55 -11.31 -4.71
N PHE A 307 4.90 -12.05 -5.75
CA PHE A 307 3.93 -12.66 -6.64
C PHE A 307 3.77 -14.14 -6.34
N ALA A 308 2.52 -14.57 -6.08
CA ALA A 308 2.13 -15.96 -5.79
C ALA A 308 2.96 -16.61 -4.65
N VAL A 309 3.10 -15.90 -3.53
CA VAL A 309 3.85 -16.34 -2.34
C VAL A 309 2.87 -16.58 -1.20
N MET A 310 2.85 -17.77 -0.62
CA MET A 310 1.93 -18.18 0.46
C MET A 310 0.44 -18.02 0.10
N ASP A 311 0.08 -18.29 -1.14
CA ASP A 311 -1.30 -18.28 -1.59
C ASP A 311 -1.91 -19.69 -1.53
N PRO A 312 -3.18 -19.85 -1.09
CA PRO A 312 -3.81 -21.14 -0.98
C PRO A 312 -4.20 -21.68 -2.36
N ALA A 313 -4.17 -23.00 -2.52
CA ALA A 313 -4.63 -23.66 -3.75
C ALA A 313 -6.14 -23.56 -3.96
N GLN A 314 -6.90 -23.39 -2.88
CA GLN A 314 -8.34 -23.19 -2.90
C GLN A 314 -8.82 -22.13 -1.93
N ILE A 315 -9.88 -21.41 -2.30
CA ILE A 315 -10.65 -20.55 -1.42
C ILE A 315 -12.10 -21.03 -1.47
N ASN A 316 -12.67 -21.35 -0.30
CA ASN A 316 -14.05 -21.82 -0.16
C ASN A 316 -14.40 -22.99 -1.11
N GLY A 317 -13.50 -23.96 -1.27
CA GLY A 317 -13.68 -25.12 -2.13
C GLY A 317 -13.48 -24.86 -3.63
N THR A 318 -13.20 -23.64 -4.04
CA THR A 318 -12.93 -23.30 -5.45
C THR A 318 -11.42 -23.16 -5.66
N ALA A 319 -10.90 -23.81 -6.70
CA ALA A 319 -9.49 -23.67 -7.08
C ALA A 319 -9.14 -22.21 -7.38
N THR A 320 -8.06 -21.73 -6.79
CA THR A 320 -7.56 -20.38 -7.02
C THR A 320 -6.59 -20.33 -8.20
N SER A 321 -6.49 -19.16 -8.81
CA SER A 321 -5.50 -18.90 -9.86
C SER A 321 -4.43 -17.93 -9.34
N ILE A 322 -3.26 -17.97 -9.93
CA ILE A 322 -2.16 -17.04 -9.61
C ILE A 322 -2.62 -15.59 -9.76
N THR A 323 -3.39 -15.28 -10.80
CA THR A 323 -3.88 -13.92 -11.06
C THR A 323 -4.94 -13.44 -10.07
N ALA A 324 -5.61 -14.35 -9.35
CA ALA A 324 -6.58 -13.98 -8.31
C ALA A 324 -5.91 -13.64 -6.96
N ASN A 325 -4.69 -14.12 -6.73
CA ASN A 325 -3.96 -13.98 -5.48
C ASN A 325 -2.95 -12.83 -5.53
N PHE A 326 -3.41 -11.63 -5.22
CA PHE A 326 -2.59 -10.41 -5.30
C PHE A 326 -2.15 -9.85 -3.93
N THR A 327 -2.61 -10.46 -2.84
CA THR A 327 -2.25 -10.06 -1.47
C THR A 327 -1.13 -10.90 -0.87
N SER A 328 -0.38 -11.61 -1.72
CA SER A 328 0.70 -12.53 -1.32
C SER A 328 1.57 -12.01 -0.18
N GLY A 329 1.67 -12.77 0.90
CA GLY A 329 2.47 -12.40 2.07
C GLY A 329 1.90 -11.27 2.94
N ARG A 330 0.76 -10.66 2.59
CA ARG A 330 0.04 -9.69 3.41
C ARG A 330 -1.07 -10.37 4.21
N LEU A 331 -1.65 -9.63 5.15
CA LEU A 331 -2.74 -10.09 6.01
C LEU A 331 -3.98 -9.20 5.80
N ASP A 332 -5.14 -9.82 5.74
CA ASP A 332 -6.43 -9.14 5.81
C ASP A 332 -6.98 -9.33 7.24
N PRO A 333 -7.13 -8.26 8.02
CA PRO A 333 -7.67 -8.35 9.38
C PRO A 333 -9.17 -8.67 9.43
N GLY A 334 -9.88 -8.65 8.29
CA GLY A 334 -11.30 -8.96 8.23
C GLY A 334 -12.19 -7.95 8.96
N VAL A 335 -11.98 -6.65 8.73
CA VAL A 335 -12.71 -5.54 9.38
C VAL A 335 -13.55 -4.75 8.37
N ALA A 336 -14.14 -5.43 7.39
CA ALA A 336 -14.72 -4.78 6.22
C ALA A 336 -15.98 -3.93 6.47
N ASN A 337 -16.70 -4.10 7.58
CA ASN A 337 -17.96 -3.39 7.81
C ASN A 337 -17.91 -2.39 8.96
N ARG A 338 -17.04 -2.62 9.93
CA ARG A 338 -16.75 -1.69 11.03
C ARG A 338 -15.27 -1.67 11.27
N VAL A 339 -14.68 -0.48 11.38
CA VAL A 339 -13.26 -0.34 11.63
C VAL A 339 -12.99 0.90 12.50
N THR A 340 -12.15 0.72 13.50
CA THR A 340 -11.47 1.79 14.23
C THR A 340 -10.00 1.45 14.19
N ALA A 341 -9.21 2.36 13.65
CA ALA A 341 -7.77 2.19 13.54
C ALA A 341 -7.04 3.40 14.10
N ILE A 342 -5.97 3.16 14.83
CA ILE A 342 -5.09 4.19 15.39
C ILE A 342 -3.67 3.86 14.97
N ASN A 343 -2.95 4.86 14.48
CA ASN A 343 -1.55 4.73 14.11
C ASN A 343 -0.71 5.80 14.78
N VAL A 344 0.49 5.42 15.21
CA VAL A 344 1.55 6.35 15.66
C VAL A 344 2.81 6.03 14.86
N SER A 345 3.41 7.05 14.24
CA SER A 345 4.58 6.89 13.35
C SER A 345 5.69 7.87 13.72
N PRO A 346 6.77 7.43 14.38
CA PRO A 346 7.99 8.20 14.56
C PRO A 346 8.90 8.08 13.33
N PHE A 347 9.61 9.17 13.02
CA PHE A 347 10.67 9.22 12.03
C PHE A 347 11.81 10.12 12.52
N LEU A 348 13.05 9.70 12.27
CA LEU A 348 14.24 10.47 12.55
C LEU A 348 15.22 10.31 11.38
N LYS A 349 15.78 11.42 10.94
CA LYS A 349 16.92 11.43 10.02
C LYS A 349 18.08 12.17 10.65
N PHE A 350 19.22 11.51 10.75
CA PHE A 350 20.46 12.10 11.20
C PHE A 350 21.55 11.81 10.15
N LYS A 351 21.95 12.85 9.41
CA LYS A 351 22.82 12.69 8.22
C LYS A 351 22.25 11.61 7.29
N GLY A 352 23.06 10.60 6.95
CA GLY A 352 22.64 9.46 6.14
C GLY A 352 21.78 8.40 6.87
N LEU A 353 21.66 8.46 8.19
CA LEU A 353 20.87 7.52 8.98
C LEU A 353 19.40 7.93 9.00
N GLU A 354 18.51 7.03 8.62
CA GLU A 354 17.06 7.16 8.73
C GLU A 354 16.51 6.06 9.64
N LEU A 355 15.72 6.43 10.62
CA LEU A 355 14.95 5.53 11.47
C LEU A 355 13.48 5.85 11.25
N GLN A 356 12.68 4.85 10.95
CA GLN A 356 11.23 4.98 10.88
C GLN A 356 10.57 3.81 11.59
N GLY A 357 9.48 4.08 12.26
CA GLY A 357 8.67 3.06 12.89
C GLY A 357 7.19 3.36 12.77
N GLY A 358 6.40 2.44 13.26
CA GLY A 358 4.97 2.64 13.40
C GLY A 358 4.33 1.56 14.23
N TYR A 359 3.22 1.94 14.84
CA TYR A 359 2.36 1.04 15.60
C TYR A 359 0.91 1.29 15.22
N ASP A 360 0.23 0.22 14.78
CA ASP A 360 -1.20 0.21 14.45
C ASP A 360 -1.98 -0.60 15.47
N MET A 361 -3.10 -0.05 15.93
CA MET A 361 -4.17 -0.77 16.62
C MET A 361 -5.40 -0.75 15.74
N ILE A 362 -5.96 -1.92 15.44
CA ILE A 362 -7.10 -2.07 14.54
C ILE A 362 -8.16 -2.89 15.25
N LYS A 363 -9.35 -2.31 15.38
CA LYS A 363 -10.54 -2.98 15.91
C LYS A 363 -11.65 -2.90 14.88
N GLY A 364 -12.39 -3.98 14.72
CA GLY A 364 -13.50 -3.96 13.78
C GLY A 364 -14.27 -5.25 13.71
N SER A 365 -15.07 -5.38 12.66
CA SER A 365 -15.89 -6.58 12.45
C SER A 365 -16.35 -6.69 11.00
N VAL A 366 -16.71 -7.90 10.61
CA VAL A 366 -17.41 -8.21 9.36
C VAL A 366 -18.82 -8.68 9.70
N PHE A 367 -19.79 -8.22 8.90
CA PHE A 367 -21.15 -8.74 8.98
C PHE A 367 -21.23 -10.06 8.19
N GLY A 368 -21.68 -11.11 8.84
CA GLY A 368 -21.83 -12.43 8.20
C GLY A 368 -20.98 -13.53 8.80
N ASP A 369 -20.02 -13.21 9.64
CA ASP A 369 -19.30 -14.18 10.48
C ASP A 369 -20.22 -14.54 11.67
N VAL A 370 -21.38 -15.06 11.35
CA VAL A 370 -22.47 -15.15 12.31
C VAL A 370 -22.61 -16.58 12.83
N VAL A 371 -21.94 -16.86 13.92
CA VAL A 371 -22.51 -17.78 14.89
C VAL A 371 -23.44 -16.90 15.76
N ASN A 372 -24.77 -17.11 15.68
CA ASN A 372 -25.81 -16.44 16.47
C ASN A 372 -26.15 -14.97 16.11
N ASN A 373 -26.03 -14.54 14.85
CA ASN A 373 -26.42 -13.19 14.42
C ASN A 373 -25.66 -12.03 15.07
N GLU A 374 -24.48 -12.25 15.62
CA GLU A 374 -23.67 -11.22 16.26
C GLU A 374 -22.50 -10.76 15.38
N TRP A 375 -22.11 -9.49 15.54
CA TRP A 375 -20.89 -8.94 14.96
C TRP A 375 -19.68 -9.53 15.66
N ILE A 376 -18.90 -10.38 14.95
CA ILE A 376 -17.64 -10.89 15.52
C ILE A 376 -16.63 -9.76 15.53
N LYS A 377 -16.23 -9.35 16.73
CA LYS A 377 -15.18 -8.37 16.97
C LYS A 377 -13.83 -8.99 16.63
N ARG A 378 -12.95 -8.17 16.06
CA ARG A 378 -11.58 -8.53 15.71
C ARG A 378 -10.64 -7.46 16.20
N ASP A 379 -9.58 -7.90 16.84
CA ASP A 379 -8.51 -7.06 17.33
C ASP A 379 -7.20 -7.44 16.67
N TRP A 380 -6.54 -6.44 16.08
CA TRP A 380 -5.24 -6.58 15.47
C TRP A 380 -4.29 -5.49 15.94
N SER A 381 -3.04 -5.84 16.03
CA SER A 381 -1.96 -4.87 16.22
C SER A 381 -0.82 -5.18 15.27
N GLN A 382 -0.13 -4.14 14.82
CA GLN A 382 1.07 -4.24 14.01
C GLN A 382 2.10 -3.25 14.54
N ALA A 383 3.34 -3.71 14.66
CA ALA A 383 4.50 -2.86 14.90
C ALA A 383 5.53 -3.06 13.80
N TYR A 384 6.20 -1.98 13.40
CA TYR A 384 7.34 -2.08 12.53
C TYR A 384 8.43 -1.09 12.90
N GLY A 385 9.66 -1.45 12.56
CA GLY A 385 10.83 -0.60 12.66
C GLY A 385 11.70 -0.76 11.43
N GLU A 386 12.21 0.36 10.93
CA GLU A 386 13.12 0.44 9.79
C GLU A 386 14.37 1.21 10.19
N VAL A 387 15.52 0.72 9.76
CA VAL A 387 16.78 1.45 9.75
C VAL A 387 17.32 1.46 8.34
N VAL A 388 17.66 2.64 7.83
CA VAL A 388 18.28 2.81 6.50
C VAL A 388 19.47 3.72 6.67
N TYR A 389 20.60 3.33 6.09
CA TYR A 389 21.77 4.18 6.03
C TYR A 389 22.14 4.48 4.59
N ARG A 390 22.20 5.78 4.24
CA ARG A 390 22.51 6.28 2.91
C ARG A 390 23.95 6.73 2.84
N PHE A 391 24.64 6.28 1.81
CA PHE A 391 26.06 6.53 1.58
C PHE A 391 26.27 7.49 0.42
N LEU A 392 27.52 7.93 0.25
CA LEU A 392 28.02 8.81 -0.78
C LEU A 392 27.48 10.24 -0.63
N LYS A 393 28.10 11.16 -1.40
CA LYS A 393 27.84 12.60 -1.27
C LYS A 393 26.37 12.98 -1.51
N ASN A 394 25.74 12.30 -2.46
CA ASN A 394 24.33 12.56 -2.80
C ASN A 394 23.41 11.41 -2.34
N GLU A 395 23.83 10.59 -1.37
CA GLU A 395 23.02 9.47 -0.87
C GLU A 395 22.58 8.49 -1.98
N GLU A 396 23.47 8.19 -2.95
CA GLU A 396 23.14 7.33 -4.09
C GLU A 396 23.01 5.85 -3.72
N LEU A 397 23.76 5.41 -2.70
CA LEU A 397 23.70 4.04 -2.19
C LEU A 397 23.01 4.00 -0.83
N TYR A 398 22.29 2.93 -0.56
CA TYR A 398 21.80 2.65 0.78
C TYR A 398 21.79 1.16 1.11
N ILE A 399 21.81 0.88 2.40
CA ILE A 399 21.44 -0.40 2.98
C ILE A 399 20.36 -0.18 4.02
N GLY A 400 19.52 -1.19 4.25
CA GLY A 400 18.46 -1.07 5.24
C GLY A 400 17.99 -2.41 5.77
N ALA A 401 17.38 -2.37 6.94
CA ALA A 401 16.69 -3.49 7.56
C ALA A 401 15.31 -3.03 8.04
N ARG A 402 14.29 -3.86 7.83
CA ARG A 402 12.93 -3.68 8.33
C ARG A 402 12.48 -4.94 9.04
N TYR A 403 11.91 -4.75 10.21
CA TYR A 403 11.20 -5.80 10.92
C TYR A 403 9.75 -5.38 11.13
N VAL A 404 8.82 -6.29 10.81
CA VAL A 404 7.38 -6.08 10.97
C VAL A 404 6.80 -7.26 11.73
N THR A 405 5.98 -7.01 12.72
CA THR A 405 5.19 -8.03 13.41
C THR A 405 3.74 -7.62 13.47
N ALA A 406 2.84 -8.55 13.17
CA ALA A 406 1.41 -8.36 13.26
C ALA A 406 0.77 -9.50 14.05
N THR A 407 -0.11 -9.17 14.98
CA THR A 407 -0.81 -10.14 15.82
C THR A 407 -2.30 -9.83 15.82
N GLY A 408 -3.14 -10.86 15.63
CA GLY A 408 -4.57 -10.65 15.68
C GLY A 408 -5.39 -11.86 15.27
N GLU A 409 -6.67 -11.63 15.07
CA GLU A 409 -7.70 -12.65 14.89
C GLU A 409 -8.25 -12.61 13.45
N PRO A 410 -7.74 -13.47 12.53
CA PRO A 410 -8.23 -13.51 11.15
C PRO A 410 -9.68 -13.96 11.07
N SER A 411 -10.37 -13.50 9.99
CA SER A 411 -11.74 -13.90 9.74
C SER A 411 -11.88 -15.40 9.52
N GLY A 412 -12.89 -16.00 10.17
CA GLY A 412 -13.25 -17.40 9.96
C GLY A 412 -12.23 -18.44 10.44
N LEU A 413 -11.10 -18.03 11.00
CA LEU A 413 -10.07 -18.94 11.45
C LEU A 413 -10.29 -19.34 12.92
N ARG A 414 -10.43 -20.64 13.17
CA ARG A 414 -10.67 -21.22 14.49
C ARG A 414 -9.72 -22.37 14.77
N TYR A 415 -9.39 -22.55 16.03
CA TYR A 415 -8.66 -23.75 16.47
C TYR A 415 -9.57 -24.97 16.37
N GLY A 416 -9.00 -26.08 15.89
CA GLY A 416 -9.67 -27.38 15.79
C GLY A 416 -9.25 -28.33 16.90
N ALA A 417 -9.77 -29.56 16.84
CA ALA A 417 -9.41 -30.61 17.82
C ALA A 417 -7.92 -31.03 17.76
N ASN A 418 -7.25 -30.79 16.62
CA ASN A 418 -5.83 -31.12 16.42
C ASN A 418 -4.88 -30.02 16.92
N ASP A 419 -5.40 -28.89 17.39
CA ASP A 419 -4.58 -27.79 17.91
C ASP A 419 -4.32 -27.99 19.40
N ALA A 420 -3.22 -28.68 19.73
CA ALA A 420 -2.86 -29.02 21.11
C ALA A 420 -2.77 -27.79 22.02
N GLY A 421 -3.39 -27.86 23.19
CA GLY A 421 -3.39 -26.77 24.18
C GLY A 421 -4.30 -25.59 23.83
N ARG A 422 -5.14 -25.70 22.79
CA ARG A 422 -6.12 -24.69 22.41
C ARG A 422 -7.55 -25.20 22.61
N THR A 423 -8.47 -24.28 22.89
CA THR A 423 -9.89 -24.64 22.99
C THR A 423 -10.47 -24.81 21.59
N ALA A 424 -10.99 -26.01 21.29
CA ALA A 424 -11.63 -26.28 20.01
C ALA A 424 -12.78 -25.28 19.75
N ASN A 425 -12.92 -24.85 18.49
CA ASN A 425 -13.86 -23.82 18.01
C ASN A 425 -13.66 -22.41 18.55
N SER A 426 -12.63 -22.16 19.38
CA SER A 426 -12.28 -20.79 19.74
C SER A 426 -11.66 -20.03 18.56
N GLN A 427 -11.84 -18.69 18.55
CA GLN A 427 -11.22 -17.81 17.56
C GLN A 427 -9.71 -17.95 17.62
N ALA A 428 -9.07 -18.15 16.45
CA ALA A 428 -7.62 -18.22 16.37
C ALA A 428 -7.00 -16.84 16.48
N LYS A 429 -5.92 -16.73 17.24
CA LYS A 429 -5.07 -15.55 17.31
C LYS A 429 -3.70 -15.92 16.77
N ILE A 430 -3.34 -15.34 15.63
CA ILE A 430 -2.09 -15.62 14.94
C ILE A 430 -1.07 -14.50 15.12
N ASN A 431 0.20 -14.84 14.94
CA ASN A 431 1.28 -13.86 14.86
C ASN A 431 2.08 -14.10 13.58
N VAL A 432 2.38 -13.04 12.85
CA VAL A 432 3.19 -13.08 11.63
C VAL A 432 4.33 -12.08 11.75
N ASN A 433 5.53 -12.53 11.41
CA ASN A 433 6.75 -11.74 11.49
C ASN A 433 7.45 -11.72 10.15
N ARG A 434 7.92 -10.54 9.71
CA ARG A 434 8.71 -10.36 8.50
C ARG A 434 9.99 -9.58 8.79
N LEU A 435 11.10 -10.12 8.33
CA LEU A 435 12.39 -9.45 8.24
C LEU A 435 12.70 -9.20 6.77
N ALA A 436 13.04 -7.96 6.41
CA ALA A 436 13.55 -7.59 5.10
C ALA A 436 14.91 -6.89 5.26
N LEU A 437 15.89 -7.32 4.49
CA LEU A 437 17.21 -6.70 4.38
C LEU A 437 17.36 -6.21 2.96
N ALA A 438 17.62 -4.93 2.77
CA ALA A 438 17.65 -4.32 1.45
C ALA A 438 18.94 -3.53 1.19
N ALA A 439 19.34 -3.47 -0.07
CA ALA A 439 20.33 -2.54 -0.57
C ALA A 439 19.78 -1.89 -1.85
N GLY A 440 20.10 -0.63 -2.06
CA GLY A 440 19.64 0.08 -3.25
C GLY A 440 20.67 1.08 -3.78
N TYR A 441 20.63 1.29 -5.09
CA TYR A 441 21.50 2.18 -5.81
C TYR A 441 20.70 3.08 -6.75
N PHE A 442 20.95 4.37 -6.71
CA PHE A 442 20.41 5.38 -7.61
C PHE A 442 21.43 5.74 -8.69
N PRO A 443 21.43 5.07 -9.88
CA PRO A 443 22.28 5.47 -10.99
C PRO A 443 22.02 6.91 -11.44
N THR A 444 20.78 7.34 -11.34
CA THR A 444 20.33 8.72 -11.55
C THR A 444 19.27 9.07 -10.51
N LYS A 445 18.89 10.33 -10.40
CA LYS A 445 17.81 10.72 -9.49
C LYS A 445 16.46 10.06 -9.79
N ASN A 446 16.27 9.60 -11.02
CA ASN A 446 15.03 9.00 -11.52
C ASN A 446 15.03 7.47 -11.55
N MET A 447 16.18 6.83 -11.31
CA MET A 447 16.31 5.37 -11.38
C MET A 447 16.76 4.83 -10.03
N LEU A 448 16.17 3.73 -9.62
CA LEU A 448 16.55 2.99 -8.41
C LEU A 448 16.62 1.50 -8.74
N LEU A 449 17.75 0.88 -8.42
CA LEU A 449 17.92 -0.56 -8.41
C LEU A 449 17.94 -1.04 -6.97
N LYS A 450 17.14 -2.05 -6.64
CA LYS A 450 17.07 -2.64 -5.29
C LYS A 450 17.32 -4.13 -5.32
N VAL A 451 17.96 -4.63 -4.28
CA VAL A 451 18.02 -6.06 -3.93
C VAL A 451 17.50 -6.20 -2.51
N GLU A 452 16.61 -7.15 -2.29
CA GLU A 452 16.04 -7.43 -0.98
C GLU A 452 16.08 -8.93 -0.70
N TYR A 453 16.54 -9.29 0.50
CA TYR A 453 16.27 -10.59 1.09
C TYR A 453 15.11 -10.46 2.06
N VAL A 454 14.10 -11.30 1.91
CA VAL A 454 12.94 -11.37 2.78
C VAL A 454 12.83 -12.72 3.46
N SER A 455 12.39 -12.70 4.72
CA SER A 455 11.99 -13.89 5.47
C SER A 455 10.74 -13.58 6.29
N GLN A 456 9.70 -14.40 6.12
CA GLN A 456 8.43 -14.26 6.84
C GLN A 456 8.03 -15.59 7.45
N ASN A 457 7.56 -15.56 8.71
CA ASN A 457 7.09 -16.70 9.45
C ASN A 457 5.66 -16.48 9.93
N TYR A 458 4.88 -17.57 9.96
CA TYR A 458 3.51 -17.60 10.44
C TYR A 458 3.46 -18.46 11.71
N ASN A 459 3.06 -17.89 12.83
CA ASN A 459 3.03 -18.52 14.13
C ASN A 459 1.60 -18.61 14.67
N ASP A 460 1.33 -19.61 15.51
CA ASP A 460 0.03 -19.84 16.15
C ASP A 460 -1.14 -20.03 15.16
N VAL A 461 -0.83 -20.39 13.93
CA VAL A 461 -1.85 -20.67 12.91
C VAL A 461 -2.44 -22.06 13.16
N PRO A 462 -3.79 -22.21 13.12
CA PRO A 462 -4.44 -23.51 13.30
C PRO A 462 -3.99 -24.57 12.31
N TRP A 463 -3.96 -25.81 12.77
CA TRP A 463 -3.55 -26.98 11.98
C TRP A 463 -4.31 -27.13 10.66
N ALA A 464 -5.57 -26.76 10.62
CA ALA A 464 -6.42 -26.87 9.41
C ALA A 464 -6.12 -25.80 8.34
N ASP A 465 -5.37 -24.75 8.64
CA ASP A 465 -5.05 -23.67 7.68
C ASP A 465 -3.79 -24.00 6.88
N TYR A 466 -3.74 -23.56 5.62
CA TYR A 466 -2.59 -23.74 4.74
C TYR A 466 -1.33 -23.00 5.23
N ARG A 467 -1.47 -22.04 6.14
CA ARG A 467 -0.35 -21.30 6.76
C ARG A 467 0.15 -21.95 8.05
N TYR A 468 -0.29 -23.16 8.38
CA TYR A 468 0.19 -23.89 9.56
C TYR A 468 1.69 -24.16 9.45
N GLU A 469 2.46 -23.70 10.44
CA GLU A 469 3.92 -23.75 10.47
C GLU A 469 4.57 -23.32 9.14
N ALA A 470 3.98 -22.30 8.53
CA ALA A 470 4.39 -21.82 7.23
C ALA A 470 5.45 -20.73 7.33
N LYS A 471 6.29 -20.68 6.32
CA LYS A 471 7.28 -19.61 6.13
C LYS A 471 7.62 -19.44 4.66
N PHE A 472 8.14 -18.28 4.34
CA PHE A 472 8.79 -18.08 3.06
C PHE A 472 10.05 -17.23 3.21
N SER A 473 10.99 -17.42 2.30
CA SER A 473 12.19 -16.60 2.22
C SER A 473 12.77 -16.59 0.82
N GLY A 474 13.49 -15.53 0.49
CA GLY A 474 14.14 -15.46 -0.81
C GLY A 474 14.64 -14.08 -1.16
N LEU A 475 14.99 -13.93 -2.43
CA LEU A 475 15.57 -12.73 -2.99
C LEU A 475 14.58 -12.04 -3.95
N MET A 476 14.55 -10.72 -3.86
CA MET A 476 13.89 -9.83 -4.80
C MET A 476 14.93 -8.90 -5.42
N ILE A 477 14.83 -8.70 -6.73
CA ILE A 477 15.55 -7.64 -7.44
C ILE A 477 14.48 -6.74 -8.06
N GLN A 478 14.60 -5.46 -7.86
CA GLN A 478 13.63 -4.49 -8.35
C GLN A 478 14.32 -3.33 -9.06
N ALA A 479 13.86 -3.03 -10.27
CA ALA A 479 14.22 -1.82 -10.99
C ALA A 479 13.05 -0.87 -11.02
N VAL A 480 13.27 0.39 -10.64
CA VAL A 480 12.26 1.45 -10.57
C VAL A 480 12.72 2.64 -11.38
N ILE A 481 11.81 3.19 -12.16
CA ILE A 481 11.99 4.48 -12.85
C ILE A 481 10.85 5.39 -12.35
N GLY A 482 11.20 6.57 -11.80
CA GLY A 482 10.26 7.63 -11.47
C GLY A 482 10.45 8.82 -12.41
N PHE A 483 9.39 9.41 -12.88
CA PHE A 483 9.46 10.51 -13.87
C PHE A 483 8.39 11.56 -13.68
#